data_755a96cf36e3510fdbb668939bca081c
#
_entry.id   755a96cf36e3510fdbb668939bca081c
#
_cell.length_a   1.000
_cell.length_b   1.000
_cell.length_c   1.000
_cell.angle_alpha   90.00
_cell.angle_beta   90.00
_cell.angle_gamma   90.00
#
_symmetry.space_group_name_H-M   'P 1'
#
loop_
_entity.id
_entity.type
_entity.pdbx_description
1 polymer ?
#
loop_
_entity_poly.entity_id
_entity_poly.type
_entity_poly.pdbx_seq_one_letter_code
_entity_poly.pdbx_strand_id
1 'polypeptide(L)'
;MADILKDKQLVRQFHTALEKAQGNNLQAVFKEFMANEYSFKGVHPFNELECTNDVIAQVWQPLFSSFSALQRREDIFIAGQSEADGGQWVMSMGHFMGLFDKDWLGIAPTHKLATLRYAEFNCIKGGKIIQTGFFVDIIGLMMQVGLNPLPLSTGQYFTYPGPRTHDGIRLGKSSDEQSEITMALVNQMIDNLTALNKSGVDTCPPEVLGKTWDENMVWYGPAGIGATYTIKRYQQQHMYPFREGLTGKVFNGHICRFAEDEFACFFGWPNLTNTAIGGFLGLPGANTSADMRVVDVYHREGDKLVENWVIIDIPYWLKQQGLDILKRTQSIANPGA
;
A
#
# COMPACT_ATOMS: atom_id res chain seq x y z
N MET A 1 -11.89 16.07 -21.30
CA MET A 1 -11.59 15.67 -19.92
C MET A 1 -12.36 14.38 -19.64
N ALA A 2 -11.69 13.34 -19.16
CA ALA A 2 -12.36 12.13 -18.69
C ALA A 2 -13.30 12.53 -17.54
N ASP A 3 -14.45 11.87 -17.44
CA ASP A 3 -15.42 12.18 -16.39
C ASP A 3 -15.04 11.42 -15.12
N ILE A 4 -14.18 12.02 -14.32
CA ILE A 4 -13.62 11.43 -13.10
C ILE A 4 -14.72 10.93 -12.13
N LEU A 5 -15.90 11.56 -12.15
CA LEU A 5 -17.01 11.11 -11.32
C LEU A 5 -17.60 9.78 -11.80
N LYS A 6 -17.60 9.54 -13.12
CA LYS A 6 -18.03 8.26 -13.68
C LYS A 6 -17.03 7.17 -13.36
N ASP A 7 -15.72 7.47 -13.38
CA ASP A 7 -14.67 6.51 -13.04
C ASP A 7 -14.76 6.11 -11.55
N LYS A 8 -14.98 7.08 -10.66
CA LYS A 8 -15.28 6.82 -9.24
C LYS A 8 -16.53 5.96 -9.05
N GLN A 9 -17.59 6.28 -9.77
CA GLN A 9 -18.83 5.51 -9.71
C GLN A 9 -18.64 4.06 -10.17
N LEU A 10 -17.89 3.85 -11.27
CA LEU A 10 -17.54 2.53 -11.79
C LEU A 10 -16.83 1.68 -10.72
N VAL A 11 -15.78 2.22 -10.10
CA VAL A 11 -15.01 1.50 -9.08
C VAL A 11 -15.87 1.21 -7.84
N ARG A 12 -16.70 2.13 -7.39
CA ARG A 12 -17.61 1.88 -6.26
C ARG A 12 -18.67 0.83 -6.59
N GLN A 13 -19.18 0.80 -7.81
CA GLN A 13 -20.08 -0.26 -8.27
C GLN A 13 -19.37 -1.62 -8.27
N PHE A 14 -18.14 -1.67 -8.75
CA PHE A 14 -17.31 -2.88 -8.69
C PHE A 14 -17.09 -3.36 -7.24
N HIS A 15 -16.66 -2.47 -6.32
CA HIS A 15 -16.50 -2.81 -4.90
C HIS A 15 -17.81 -3.33 -4.27
N THR A 16 -18.93 -2.66 -4.57
CA THR A 16 -20.25 -3.10 -4.09
C THR A 16 -20.66 -4.46 -4.65
N ALA A 17 -20.36 -4.72 -5.92
CA ALA A 17 -20.65 -6.01 -6.55
C ALA A 17 -19.81 -7.14 -5.97
N LEU A 18 -18.51 -6.90 -5.72
CA LEU A 18 -17.63 -7.85 -5.03
C LEU A 18 -18.12 -8.16 -3.61
N GLU A 19 -18.46 -7.14 -2.84
CA GLU A 19 -18.94 -7.31 -1.47
C GLU A 19 -20.24 -8.10 -1.43
N LYS A 20 -21.20 -7.81 -2.31
CA LYS A 20 -22.45 -8.56 -2.42
C LYS A 20 -22.24 -10.00 -2.88
N ALA A 21 -21.26 -10.26 -3.73
CA ALA A 21 -20.97 -11.59 -4.23
C ALA A 21 -20.44 -12.52 -3.14
N GLN A 22 -19.71 -12.03 -2.14
CA GLN A 22 -19.11 -12.82 -1.06
C GLN A 22 -18.45 -14.10 -1.56
N GLY A 23 -17.69 -14.02 -2.65
CA GLY A 23 -17.04 -15.15 -3.31
C GLY A 23 -17.92 -15.94 -4.31
N ASN A 24 -19.20 -15.64 -4.41
CA ASN A 24 -20.07 -16.28 -5.39
C ASN A 24 -20.09 -15.46 -6.69
N ASN A 25 -20.19 -16.18 -7.83
CA ASN A 25 -20.37 -15.56 -9.15
C ASN A 25 -19.35 -14.46 -9.52
N LEU A 26 -18.12 -14.57 -9.03
CA LEU A 26 -17.04 -13.61 -9.26
C LEU A 26 -16.74 -13.41 -10.75
N GLN A 27 -16.85 -14.45 -11.59
CA GLN A 27 -16.67 -14.35 -13.03
C GLN A 27 -17.62 -13.33 -13.66
N ALA A 28 -18.90 -13.30 -13.25
CA ALA A 28 -19.84 -12.33 -13.77
C ALA A 28 -19.49 -10.90 -13.35
N VAL A 29 -19.08 -10.72 -12.08
CA VAL A 29 -18.63 -9.41 -11.58
C VAL A 29 -17.42 -8.94 -12.40
N PHE A 30 -16.38 -9.76 -12.55
CA PHE A 30 -15.19 -9.37 -13.29
C PHE A 30 -15.48 -9.10 -14.77
N LYS A 31 -16.32 -9.89 -15.42
CA LYS A 31 -16.75 -9.67 -16.80
C LYS A 31 -17.49 -8.33 -16.98
N GLU A 32 -18.26 -7.92 -15.98
CA GLU A 32 -19.00 -6.65 -16.00
C GLU A 32 -18.06 -5.46 -15.92
N PHE A 33 -17.02 -5.50 -15.06
CA PHE A 33 -16.20 -4.32 -14.74
C PHE A 33 -14.84 -4.29 -15.41
N MET A 34 -14.21 -5.44 -15.69
CA MET A 34 -12.86 -5.50 -16.25
C MET A 34 -12.88 -5.45 -17.79
N ALA A 35 -11.81 -4.93 -18.36
CA ALA A 35 -11.55 -5.01 -19.79
C ALA A 35 -11.10 -6.44 -20.20
N ASN A 36 -11.16 -6.75 -21.48
CA ASN A 36 -10.66 -8.05 -22.00
C ASN A 36 -9.13 -8.14 -21.79
N GLU A 37 -8.42 -7.05 -22.03
CA GLU A 37 -6.99 -6.93 -21.76
C GLU A 37 -6.82 -6.29 -20.37
N TYR A 38 -6.86 -7.12 -19.34
CA TYR A 38 -6.76 -6.70 -17.94
C TYR A 38 -5.47 -7.23 -17.33
N SER A 39 -4.75 -6.38 -16.59
CA SER A 39 -3.56 -6.74 -15.83
C SER A 39 -3.70 -6.44 -14.35
N PHE A 40 -3.05 -7.24 -13.52
CA PHE A 40 -3.08 -7.12 -12.08
C PHE A 40 -1.67 -7.17 -11.49
N LYS A 41 -1.40 -6.28 -10.56
CA LYS A 41 -0.16 -6.21 -9.78
C LYS A 41 -0.50 -6.29 -8.30
N GLY A 42 -0.32 -7.44 -7.68
CA GLY A 42 -0.58 -7.65 -6.25
C GLY A 42 0.69 -7.92 -5.47
N VAL A 43 0.72 -7.56 -4.19
CA VAL A 43 1.83 -7.92 -3.30
C VAL A 43 2.13 -9.43 -3.38
N HIS A 44 3.35 -9.84 -3.00
CA HIS A 44 3.67 -11.25 -2.85
C HIS A 44 2.72 -11.93 -1.85
N PRO A 45 2.14 -13.12 -2.16
CA PRO A 45 2.52 -14.06 -3.22
C PRO A 45 1.80 -13.88 -4.56
N PHE A 46 0.91 -12.93 -4.73
CA PHE A 46 0.08 -12.79 -5.94
C PHE A 46 0.88 -12.34 -7.16
N ASN A 47 1.74 -11.33 -6.99
CA ASN A 47 2.59 -10.76 -8.03
C ASN A 47 1.80 -10.27 -9.27
N GLU A 48 2.30 -10.52 -10.48
CA GLU A 48 1.66 -10.14 -11.74
C GLU A 48 0.74 -11.26 -12.25
N LEU A 49 -0.52 -10.87 -12.55
CA LEU A 49 -1.51 -11.76 -13.15
C LEU A 49 -2.13 -11.05 -14.37
N GLU A 50 -2.22 -11.74 -15.50
CA GLU A 50 -2.63 -11.15 -16.77
C GLU A 50 -4.05 -11.53 -17.21
N CYS A 51 -4.75 -12.33 -16.41
CA CYS A 51 -6.14 -12.67 -16.69
C CYS A 51 -7.04 -12.62 -15.45
N THR A 52 -8.29 -12.28 -15.67
CA THR A 52 -9.31 -12.17 -14.62
C THR A 52 -9.54 -13.49 -13.87
N ASN A 53 -9.44 -14.64 -14.56
CA ASN A 53 -9.62 -15.95 -13.93
C ASN A 53 -8.55 -16.23 -12.88
N ASP A 54 -7.29 -15.89 -13.17
CA ASP A 54 -6.19 -16.07 -12.21
C ASP A 54 -6.35 -15.14 -11.00
N VAL A 55 -6.77 -13.90 -11.22
CA VAL A 55 -7.06 -12.94 -10.14
C VAL A 55 -8.20 -13.44 -9.26
N ILE A 56 -9.25 -13.96 -9.85
CA ILE A 56 -10.36 -14.57 -9.09
C ILE A 56 -9.85 -15.78 -8.28
N ALA A 57 -9.13 -16.69 -8.93
CA ALA A 57 -8.72 -17.97 -8.32
C ALA A 57 -7.64 -17.80 -7.25
N GLN A 58 -6.69 -16.85 -7.43
CA GLN A 58 -5.55 -16.70 -6.55
C GLN A 58 -5.75 -15.60 -5.47
N VAL A 59 -6.59 -14.60 -5.73
CA VAL A 59 -6.77 -13.46 -4.84
C VAL A 59 -8.13 -13.46 -4.17
N TRP A 60 -9.20 -13.24 -4.94
CA TRP A 60 -10.52 -12.96 -4.38
C TRP A 60 -11.24 -14.18 -3.83
N GLN A 61 -11.22 -15.30 -4.55
CA GLN A 61 -11.87 -16.54 -4.07
C GLN A 61 -11.26 -17.04 -2.76
N PRO A 62 -9.91 -17.12 -2.61
CA PRO A 62 -9.31 -17.46 -1.33
C PRO A 62 -9.65 -16.46 -0.20
N LEU A 63 -9.63 -15.15 -0.49
CA LEU A 63 -9.94 -14.14 0.50
C LEU A 63 -11.37 -14.28 1.03
N PHE A 64 -12.38 -14.36 0.15
CA PHE A 64 -13.77 -14.55 0.55
C PHE A 64 -14.02 -15.92 1.21
N SER A 65 -13.26 -16.95 0.82
CA SER A 65 -13.38 -18.26 1.44
C SER A 65 -12.83 -18.32 2.86
N SER A 66 -11.84 -17.48 3.16
CA SER A 66 -11.15 -17.48 4.45
C SER A 66 -11.76 -16.53 5.46
N PHE A 67 -12.40 -15.47 4.99
CA PHE A 67 -13.03 -14.46 5.85
C PHE A 67 -14.54 -14.45 5.64
N SER A 68 -15.29 -14.86 6.69
CA SER A 68 -16.75 -14.78 6.67
C SER A 68 -17.22 -13.36 6.91
N ALA A 69 -18.33 -12.98 6.24
CA ALA A 69 -18.91 -11.63 6.31
C ALA A 69 -17.86 -10.53 6.05
N LEU A 70 -17.02 -10.74 5.05
CA LEU A 70 -15.97 -9.78 4.68
C LEU A 70 -16.59 -8.47 4.21
N GLN A 71 -16.18 -7.38 4.85
CA GLN A 71 -16.58 -6.01 4.53
C GLN A 71 -15.36 -5.20 4.11
N ARG A 72 -15.54 -4.33 3.12
CA ARG A 72 -14.56 -3.30 2.76
C ARG A 72 -14.90 -2.02 3.52
N ARG A 73 -14.03 -1.61 4.44
CA ARG A 73 -14.08 -0.28 5.04
C ARG A 73 -13.12 0.63 4.27
N GLU A 74 -13.67 1.61 3.58
CA GLU A 74 -12.88 2.65 2.93
C GLU A 74 -12.58 3.77 3.93
N ASP A 75 -11.33 4.23 3.96
CA ASP A 75 -10.86 5.36 4.75
C ASP A 75 -10.44 6.53 3.84
N ILE A 76 -9.86 6.22 2.65
CA ILE A 76 -9.53 7.20 1.61
C ILE A 76 -10.00 6.64 0.26
N PHE A 77 -10.68 7.49 -0.51
CA PHE A 77 -11.15 7.19 -1.86
C PHE A 77 -11.02 8.42 -2.74
N ILE A 78 -10.05 8.41 -3.64
CA ILE A 78 -9.67 9.53 -4.49
C ILE A 78 -9.45 9.08 -5.94
N ALA A 79 -9.52 10.00 -6.88
CA ALA A 79 -9.28 9.75 -8.29
C ALA A 79 -8.55 10.91 -8.96
N GLY A 80 -7.81 10.61 -10.01
CA GLY A 80 -7.08 11.63 -10.76
C GLY A 80 -6.40 11.09 -12.00
N GLN A 81 -5.89 12.00 -12.80
CA GLN A 81 -5.00 11.68 -13.90
C GLN A 81 -3.58 11.53 -13.38
N SER A 82 -2.98 10.37 -13.64
CA SER A 82 -1.62 10.07 -13.18
C SER A 82 -0.58 10.85 -13.97
N GLU A 83 0.36 11.51 -13.28
CA GLU A 83 1.53 12.16 -13.89
C GLU A 83 2.52 11.15 -14.48
N ALA A 84 2.47 9.87 -14.06
CA ALA A 84 3.42 8.86 -14.48
C ALA A 84 3.12 8.32 -15.89
N ASP A 85 1.85 8.10 -16.21
CA ASP A 85 1.42 7.45 -17.46
C ASP A 85 0.28 8.18 -18.20
N GLY A 86 -0.25 9.26 -17.61
CA GLY A 86 -1.41 10.00 -18.13
C GLY A 86 -2.75 9.25 -18.01
N GLY A 87 -2.76 8.07 -17.41
CA GLY A 87 -3.97 7.25 -17.20
C GLY A 87 -4.93 7.85 -16.17
N GLN A 88 -6.20 7.47 -16.28
CA GLN A 88 -7.20 7.81 -15.26
C GLN A 88 -7.20 6.72 -14.20
N TRP A 89 -6.96 7.11 -12.95
CA TRP A 89 -6.86 6.19 -11.84
C TRP A 89 -7.82 6.54 -10.72
N VAL A 90 -8.33 5.51 -10.06
CA VAL A 90 -9.10 5.60 -8.82
C VAL A 90 -8.38 4.77 -7.76
N MET A 91 -8.09 5.39 -6.62
CA MET A 91 -7.47 4.73 -5.48
C MET A 91 -8.46 4.61 -4.32
N SER A 92 -8.49 3.43 -3.71
CA SER A 92 -9.21 3.13 -2.47
C SER A 92 -8.23 2.56 -1.45
N MET A 93 -8.24 3.08 -0.24
CA MET A 93 -7.44 2.58 0.88
C MET A 93 -8.30 2.44 2.14
N GLY A 94 -8.00 1.43 2.93
CA GLY A 94 -8.69 1.16 4.19
C GLY A 94 -8.40 -0.25 4.69
N HIS A 95 -9.45 -0.93 5.15
CA HIS A 95 -9.34 -2.28 5.72
C HIS A 95 -10.44 -3.19 5.18
N PHE A 96 -10.07 -4.43 4.83
CA PHE A 96 -11.02 -5.53 4.85
C PHE A 96 -11.20 -5.99 6.29
N MET A 97 -12.44 -6.23 6.70
CA MET A 97 -12.79 -6.70 8.04
C MET A 97 -13.72 -7.88 7.92
N GLY A 98 -13.42 -8.98 8.59
CA GLY A 98 -14.24 -10.19 8.56
C GLY A 98 -13.85 -11.15 9.68
N LEU A 99 -14.65 -12.20 9.88
CA LEU A 99 -14.28 -13.29 10.76
C LEU A 99 -13.28 -14.18 10.04
N PHE A 100 -12.09 -14.34 10.59
CA PHE A 100 -11.03 -15.15 10.00
C PHE A 100 -11.25 -16.62 10.37
N ASP A 101 -11.98 -17.35 9.53
CA ASP A 101 -12.54 -18.68 9.86
C ASP A 101 -11.81 -19.84 9.19
N LYS A 102 -11.06 -19.60 8.10
CA LYS A 102 -10.28 -20.64 7.42
C LYS A 102 -8.89 -20.10 7.10
N ASP A 103 -7.96 -21.03 6.87
CA ASP A 103 -6.58 -20.72 6.45
C ASP A 103 -6.55 -19.77 5.25
N TRP A 104 -5.65 -18.78 5.29
CA TRP A 104 -5.35 -17.90 4.18
C TRP A 104 -3.85 -17.73 4.04
N LEU A 105 -3.31 -18.09 2.87
CA LEU A 105 -1.87 -18.05 2.57
C LEU A 105 -1.01 -18.87 3.55
N GLY A 106 -1.56 -19.91 4.16
CA GLY A 106 -0.90 -20.69 5.20
C GLY A 106 -0.90 -20.06 6.60
N ILE A 107 -1.67 -19.00 6.78
CA ILE A 107 -1.89 -18.37 8.09
C ILE A 107 -3.14 -19.00 8.70
N ALA A 108 -2.99 -19.66 9.85
CA ALA A 108 -4.09 -20.35 10.53
C ALA A 108 -5.14 -19.37 11.06
N PRO A 109 -6.45 -19.71 10.97
CA PRO A 109 -7.53 -18.85 11.41
C PRO A 109 -7.59 -18.68 12.93
N THR A 110 -8.13 -17.55 13.38
CA THR A 110 -8.37 -17.27 14.81
C THR A 110 -9.83 -17.46 15.20
N HIS A 111 -10.74 -17.59 14.25
CA HIS A 111 -12.20 -17.54 14.45
C HIS A 111 -12.67 -16.26 15.16
N LYS A 112 -11.91 -15.16 14.96
CA LYS A 112 -12.19 -13.82 15.51
C LYS A 112 -12.21 -12.80 14.38
N LEU A 113 -12.72 -11.60 14.68
CA LEU A 113 -12.59 -10.48 13.79
C LEU A 113 -11.11 -10.20 13.51
N ALA A 114 -10.77 -10.12 12.25
CA ALA A 114 -9.45 -9.67 11.79
C ALA A 114 -9.60 -8.53 10.78
N THR A 115 -8.58 -7.69 10.72
CA THR A 115 -8.48 -6.59 9.78
C THR A 115 -7.30 -6.80 8.84
N LEU A 116 -7.51 -6.62 7.54
CA LEU A 116 -6.46 -6.67 6.54
C LEU A 116 -6.38 -5.30 5.88
N ARG A 117 -5.35 -4.52 6.20
CA ARG A 117 -5.11 -3.21 5.60
C ARG A 117 -4.85 -3.35 4.11
N TYR A 118 -5.46 -2.50 3.30
CA TYR A 118 -5.29 -2.52 1.84
C TYR A 118 -5.12 -1.14 1.25
N ALA A 119 -4.51 -1.09 0.06
CA ALA A 119 -4.61 -0.01 -0.92
C ALA A 119 -4.81 -0.63 -2.30
N GLU A 120 -5.81 -0.16 -3.03
CA GLU A 120 -6.19 -0.66 -4.35
C GLU A 120 -6.25 0.52 -5.32
N PHE A 121 -5.55 0.38 -6.44
CA PHE A 121 -5.48 1.35 -7.53
C PHE A 121 -6.09 0.73 -8.77
N ASN A 122 -7.07 1.38 -9.36
CA ASN A 122 -7.73 0.91 -10.58
C ASN A 122 -7.54 1.93 -11.71
N CYS A 123 -6.90 1.52 -12.80
CA CYS A 123 -6.77 2.30 -14.02
C CYS A 123 -8.00 2.08 -14.90
N ILE A 124 -8.64 3.16 -15.33
CA ILE A 124 -9.88 3.12 -16.11
C ILE A 124 -9.63 3.60 -17.53
N LYS A 125 -10.16 2.86 -18.49
CA LYS A 125 -10.18 3.23 -19.90
C LYS A 125 -11.46 2.72 -20.58
N GLY A 126 -12.16 3.58 -21.29
CA GLY A 126 -13.39 3.21 -22.00
C GLY A 126 -14.50 2.65 -21.10
N GLY A 127 -14.61 3.13 -19.85
CA GLY A 127 -15.61 2.67 -18.88
C GLY A 127 -15.34 1.26 -18.34
N LYS A 128 -14.10 0.79 -18.39
CA LYS A 128 -13.65 -0.50 -17.86
C LYS A 128 -12.36 -0.34 -17.06
N ILE A 129 -12.15 -1.19 -16.07
CA ILE A 129 -10.90 -1.32 -15.35
C ILE A 129 -9.94 -2.14 -16.23
N ILE A 130 -8.80 -1.54 -16.59
CA ILE A 130 -7.77 -2.17 -17.45
C ILE A 130 -6.57 -2.68 -16.65
N GLN A 131 -6.36 -2.11 -15.47
CA GLN A 131 -5.25 -2.52 -14.59
C GLN A 131 -5.63 -2.28 -13.14
N THR A 132 -5.20 -3.20 -12.27
CA THR A 132 -5.33 -3.04 -10.81
C THR A 132 -3.96 -3.19 -10.15
N GLY A 133 -3.61 -2.25 -9.26
CA GLY A 133 -2.56 -2.39 -8.25
C GLY A 133 -3.19 -2.73 -6.91
N PHE A 134 -2.83 -3.85 -6.30
CA PHE A 134 -3.46 -4.35 -5.07
C PHE A 134 -2.42 -4.66 -3.99
N PHE A 135 -2.45 -3.88 -2.94
CA PHE A 135 -1.52 -3.97 -1.81
C PHE A 135 -2.28 -4.32 -0.55
N VAL A 136 -1.81 -5.32 0.17
CA VAL A 136 -2.33 -5.73 1.48
C VAL A 136 -1.20 -5.96 2.46
N ASP A 137 -1.40 -5.58 3.72
CA ASP A 137 -0.40 -5.76 4.78
C ASP A 137 -0.56 -7.14 5.42
N ILE A 138 0.03 -8.16 4.79
CA ILE A 138 -0.05 -9.56 5.21
C ILE A 138 0.63 -9.75 6.58
N ILE A 139 1.74 -9.05 6.84
CA ILE A 139 2.44 -9.14 8.12
C ILE A 139 1.54 -8.63 9.25
N GLY A 140 0.73 -7.60 8.99
CA GLY A 140 -0.26 -7.11 9.93
C GLY A 140 -1.32 -8.17 10.31
N LEU A 141 -1.75 -8.98 9.36
CA LEU A 141 -2.61 -10.14 9.66
C LEU A 141 -1.85 -11.21 10.47
N MET A 142 -0.61 -11.52 10.11
CA MET A 142 0.22 -12.47 10.87
C MET A 142 0.34 -12.05 12.34
N MET A 143 0.57 -10.76 12.61
CA MET A 143 0.67 -10.25 13.98
C MET A 143 -0.65 -10.40 14.76
N GLN A 144 -1.79 -10.20 14.11
CA GLN A 144 -3.11 -10.38 14.74
C GLN A 144 -3.37 -11.83 15.16
N VAL A 145 -2.80 -12.81 14.47
CA VAL A 145 -2.92 -14.24 14.83
C VAL A 145 -1.79 -14.72 15.74
N GLY A 146 -0.96 -13.80 16.26
CA GLY A 146 0.13 -14.13 17.18
C GLY A 146 1.42 -14.59 16.51
N LEU A 147 1.52 -14.49 15.18
CA LEU A 147 2.74 -14.74 14.44
C LEU A 147 3.55 -13.44 14.34
N ASN A 148 4.81 -13.49 14.74
CA ASN A 148 5.75 -12.37 14.61
C ASN A 148 6.89 -12.78 13.69
N PRO A 149 6.73 -12.66 12.36
CA PRO A 149 7.75 -13.13 11.40
C PRO A 149 8.99 -12.26 11.38
N LEU A 150 8.95 -11.07 11.97
CA LEU A 150 10.02 -10.10 12.06
C LEU A 150 10.38 -9.81 13.52
N PRO A 151 11.57 -9.23 13.79
CA PRO A 151 11.88 -8.62 15.08
C PRO A 151 10.86 -7.57 15.49
N LEU A 152 10.86 -7.16 16.77
CA LEU A 152 9.96 -6.12 17.26
C LEU A 152 10.13 -4.84 16.45
N SER A 153 8.99 -4.29 16.01
CA SER A 153 8.95 -3.03 15.27
C SER A 153 9.38 -1.85 16.13
N THR A 154 9.97 -0.84 15.50
CA THR A 154 10.37 0.42 16.15
C THR A 154 9.18 1.31 16.50
N GLY A 155 8.09 1.24 15.72
CA GLY A 155 6.83 1.93 15.97
C GLY A 155 5.73 0.98 16.43
N GLN A 156 4.55 1.53 16.76
CA GLN A 156 3.38 0.76 17.14
C GLN A 156 2.60 0.34 15.89
N TYR A 157 2.15 -0.93 15.87
CA TYR A 157 1.25 -1.41 14.84
C TYR A 157 -0.13 -1.70 15.44
N PHE A 158 -1.16 -1.14 14.83
CA PHE A 158 -2.57 -1.27 15.22
C PHE A 158 -3.45 -1.09 13.98
N THR A 159 -4.76 -1.18 14.10
CA THR A 159 -5.67 -0.83 13.00
C THR A 159 -5.62 0.68 12.79
N TYR A 160 -4.92 1.12 11.75
CA TYR A 160 -4.71 2.54 11.50
C TYR A 160 -6.02 3.25 11.12
N PRO A 161 -6.26 4.45 11.66
CA PRO A 161 -7.42 5.25 11.27
C PRO A 161 -7.23 5.80 9.85
N GLY A 162 -8.34 6.25 9.26
CA GLY A 162 -8.34 7.17 8.15
C GLY A 162 -7.88 8.57 8.59
N PRO A 163 -7.99 9.58 7.70
CA PRO A 163 -7.57 10.94 8.00
C PRO A 163 -8.33 11.52 9.20
N ARG A 164 -7.63 12.29 10.03
CA ARG A 164 -8.22 12.93 11.22
C ARG A 164 -9.35 13.89 10.89
N THR A 165 -9.36 14.43 9.68
CA THR A 165 -10.40 15.33 9.17
C THR A 165 -11.68 14.61 8.76
N HIS A 166 -11.67 13.27 8.69
CA HIS A 166 -12.81 12.42 8.28
C HIS A 166 -13.35 12.72 6.86
N ASP A 167 -12.53 13.24 5.97
CA ASP A 167 -12.92 13.69 4.64
C ASP A 167 -12.18 12.97 3.49
N GLY A 168 -11.50 11.86 3.78
CA GLY A 168 -10.74 11.08 2.79
C GLY A 168 -11.57 10.44 1.69
N ILE A 169 -12.90 10.36 1.84
CA ILE A 169 -13.81 9.81 0.83
C ILE A 169 -14.33 10.92 -0.07
N ARG A 170 -13.67 11.14 -1.20
CA ARG A 170 -13.99 12.22 -2.16
C ARG A 170 -14.97 11.71 -3.23
N LEU A 171 -16.26 11.97 -3.05
CA LEU A 171 -17.31 11.53 -4.00
C LEU A 171 -17.82 12.65 -4.91
N GLY A 172 -17.57 13.88 -4.53
CA GLY A 172 -18.00 15.07 -5.25
C GLY A 172 -16.98 15.51 -6.32
N LYS A 173 -17.22 16.71 -6.84
CA LYS A 173 -16.29 17.40 -7.71
C LYS A 173 -15.14 17.96 -6.90
N SER A 174 -13.93 17.67 -7.31
CA SER A 174 -12.67 18.14 -6.72
C SER A 174 -12.25 19.51 -7.29
N SER A 175 -11.32 20.15 -6.61
CA SER A 175 -10.63 21.36 -7.06
C SER A 175 -9.31 21.00 -7.75
N ASP A 176 -9.22 21.31 -9.04
CA ASP A 176 -7.98 21.14 -9.80
C ASP A 176 -6.82 21.93 -9.14
N GLU A 177 -7.09 23.16 -8.69
CA GLU A 177 -6.11 24.01 -8.01
C GLU A 177 -5.57 23.37 -6.73
N GLN A 178 -6.44 22.81 -5.86
CA GLN A 178 -6.00 22.15 -4.63
C GLN A 178 -5.22 20.87 -4.93
N SER A 179 -5.63 20.13 -5.94
CA SER A 179 -4.93 18.92 -6.40
C SER A 179 -3.52 19.24 -6.91
N GLU A 180 -3.37 20.32 -7.69
CA GLU A 180 -2.07 20.81 -8.18
C GLU A 180 -1.16 21.25 -7.02
N ILE A 181 -1.68 21.99 -6.03
CA ILE A 181 -0.93 22.41 -4.85
C ILE A 181 -0.43 21.18 -4.07
N THR A 182 -1.31 20.20 -3.87
CA THR A 182 -0.96 18.97 -3.15
C THR A 182 0.11 18.16 -3.90
N MET A 183 -0.05 18.01 -5.21
CA MET A 183 0.92 17.28 -6.03
C MET A 183 2.27 17.99 -6.08
N ALA A 184 2.29 19.33 -6.18
CA ALA A 184 3.51 20.12 -6.15
C ALA A 184 4.26 19.97 -4.81
N LEU A 185 3.54 19.92 -3.67
CA LEU A 185 4.15 19.70 -2.36
C LEU A 185 4.76 18.29 -2.25
N VAL A 186 4.08 17.26 -2.75
CA VAL A 186 4.62 15.89 -2.79
C VAL A 186 5.84 15.80 -3.70
N ASN A 187 5.81 16.44 -4.87
CA ASN A 187 6.94 16.50 -5.78
C ASN A 187 8.15 17.20 -5.13
N GLN A 188 7.92 18.33 -4.44
CA GLN A 188 8.97 19.03 -3.68
C GLN A 188 9.59 18.12 -2.60
N MET A 189 8.78 17.34 -1.89
CA MET A 189 9.27 16.38 -0.91
C MET A 189 10.17 15.32 -1.56
N ILE A 190 9.76 14.75 -2.68
CA ILE A 190 10.55 13.77 -3.45
C ILE A 190 11.87 14.38 -3.93
N ASP A 191 11.83 15.61 -4.44
CA ASP A 191 13.02 16.31 -4.92
C ASP A 191 14.01 16.61 -3.78
N ASN A 192 13.52 17.03 -2.61
CA ASN A 192 14.33 17.26 -1.41
C ASN A 192 15.04 15.96 -0.96
N LEU A 193 14.32 14.83 -0.92
CA LEU A 193 14.90 13.53 -0.57
C LEU A 193 15.88 13.04 -1.64
N THR A 194 15.61 13.28 -2.91
CA THR A 194 16.50 12.93 -4.02
C THR A 194 17.79 13.74 -3.95
N ALA A 195 17.71 15.04 -3.70
CA ALA A 195 18.86 15.92 -3.50
C ALA A 195 19.70 15.47 -2.30
N LEU A 196 19.04 15.12 -1.17
CA LEU A 196 19.71 14.58 -0.01
C LEU A 196 20.44 13.26 -0.30
N ASN A 197 19.82 12.36 -1.06
CA ASN A 197 20.44 11.09 -1.46
C ASN A 197 21.70 11.30 -2.33
N LYS A 198 21.67 12.31 -3.20
CA LYS A 198 22.82 12.67 -4.06
C LYS A 198 23.93 13.40 -3.30
N SER A 199 23.64 14.01 -2.17
CA SER A 199 24.63 14.78 -1.38
C SER A 199 25.66 13.88 -0.64
N GLY A 200 25.39 12.57 -0.53
CA GLY A 200 26.22 11.65 0.25
C GLY A 200 26.05 11.80 1.77
N VAL A 201 25.11 12.64 2.22
CA VAL A 201 24.77 12.78 3.64
C VAL A 201 23.82 11.65 4.04
N ASP A 202 24.29 10.72 4.88
CA ASP A 202 23.49 9.56 5.31
C ASP A 202 22.38 9.93 6.31
N THR A 203 22.56 11.03 7.05
CA THR A 203 21.54 11.54 7.96
C THR A 203 20.50 12.35 7.18
N CYS A 204 19.23 12.32 7.63
CA CYS A 204 18.18 13.18 7.13
C CYS A 204 17.86 14.25 8.20
N PRO A 205 18.44 15.46 8.13
CA PRO A 205 18.20 16.50 9.12
C PRO A 205 16.71 16.87 9.20
N PRO A 206 16.18 17.20 10.40
CA PRO A 206 14.78 17.61 10.57
C PRO A 206 14.36 18.75 9.64
N GLU A 207 15.27 19.67 9.36
CA GLU A 207 15.05 20.83 8.51
C GLU A 207 14.76 20.47 7.06
N VAL A 208 15.26 19.32 6.57
CA VAL A 208 14.95 18.81 5.22
C VAL A 208 13.49 18.35 5.17
N LEU A 209 13.07 17.58 6.17
CA LEU A 209 11.67 17.12 6.27
C LEU A 209 10.72 18.28 6.55
N GLY A 210 11.08 19.18 7.45
CA GLY A 210 10.26 20.34 7.85
C GLY A 210 9.96 21.33 6.71
N LYS A 211 10.63 21.22 5.55
CA LYS A 211 10.26 22.00 4.35
C LYS A 211 8.87 21.63 3.84
N THR A 212 8.49 20.37 3.93
CA THR A 212 7.25 19.83 3.35
C THR A 212 6.35 19.12 4.36
N TRP A 213 6.88 18.72 5.50
CA TRP A 213 6.15 18.03 6.56
C TRP A 213 5.86 18.94 7.75
N ASP A 214 4.70 18.76 8.36
CA ASP A 214 4.39 19.35 9.67
C ASP A 214 5.24 18.68 10.76
N GLU A 215 5.63 19.44 11.78
CA GLU A 215 6.42 18.91 12.90
C GLU A 215 5.71 17.77 13.63
N ASN A 216 4.39 17.83 13.73
CA ASN A 216 3.52 16.87 14.41
C ASN A 216 2.92 15.82 13.45
N MET A 217 3.54 15.62 12.29
CA MET A 217 3.08 14.66 11.28
C MET A 217 2.90 13.27 11.87
N VAL A 218 2.01 12.49 11.24
CA VAL A 218 1.83 11.07 11.55
C VAL A 218 2.23 10.23 10.32
N TRP A 219 3.06 9.24 10.55
CA TRP A 219 3.43 8.26 9.54
C TRP A 219 2.92 6.87 9.93
N TYR A 220 1.98 6.35 9.17
CA TYR A 220 1.38 5.03 9.36
C TYR A 220 2.11 4.00 8.48
N GLY A 221 3.25 3.53 8.96
CA GLY A 221 4.08 2.56 8.26
C GLY A 221 3.50 1.14 8.24
N PRO A 222 4.06 0.24 7.42
CA PRO A 222 3.62 -1.15 7.36
C PRO A 222 3.94 -1.90 8.65
N ALA A 223 3.30 -3.04 8.85
CA ALA A 223 3.67 -3.98 9.90
C ALA A 223 5.15 -4.36 9.77
N GLY A 224 5.85 -4.45 10.91
CA GLY A 224 7.31 -4.61 10.97
C GLY A 224 8.06 -3.29 11.20
N ILE A 225 7.48 -2.14 10.82
CA ILE A 225 7.99 -0.79 11.16
C ILE A 225 7.04 -0.11 12.15
N GLY A 226 5.74 -0.06 11.83
CA GLY A 226 4.71 0.54 12.69
C GLY A 226 4.58 2.05 12.51
N ALA A 227 3.64 2.66 13.26
CA ALA A 227 3.36 4.08 13.21
C ALA A 227 4.40 4.90 13.98
N THR A 228 4.66 6.10 13.48
CA THR A 228 5.50 7.11 14.14
C THR A 228 4.77 8.45 14.18
N TYR A 229 5.10 9.26 15.18
CA TYR A 229 4.56 10.58 15.38
C TYR A 229 5.71 11.59 15.47
N THR A 230 5.52 12.77 14.91
CA THR A 230 6.51 13.84 14.79
C THR A 230 7.68 13.53 13.85
N ILE A 231 8.22 14.55 13.20
CA ILE A 231 9.42 14.44 12.36
C ILE A 231 10.56 13.73 13.11
N LYS A 232 10.80 14.13 14.36
CA LYS A 232 11.90 13.59 15.17
C LYS A 232 11.77 12.08 15.39
N ARG A 233 10.57 11.57 15.69
CA ARG A 233 10.36 10.14 15.88
C ARG A 233 10.37 9.37 14.57
N TYR A 234 9.80 9.93 13.51
CA TYR A 234 9.90 9.37 12.16
C TYR A 234 11.35 9.16 11.74
N GLN A 235 12.24 10.13 12.00
CA GLN A 235 13.67 9.97 11.74
C GLN A 235 14.26 8.78 12.50
N GLN A 236 14.02 8.70 13.82
CA GLN A 236 14.61 7.66 14.68
C GLN A 236 14.05 6.25 14.38
N GLN A 237 12.74 6.17 14.09
CA GLN A 237 12.05 4.89 13.96
C GLN A 237 12.07 4.32 12.54
N HIS A 238 12.21 5.18 11.53
CA HIS A 238 12.18 4.77 10.13
C HIS A 238 13.36 5.30 9.31
N MET A 239 13.55 6.62 9.24
CA MET A 239 14.52 7.19 8.29
C MET A 239 15.95 6.74 8.57
N TYR A 240 16.42 6.76 9.82
CA TYR A 240 17.78 6.32 10.13
C TYR A 240 17.98 4.83 9.88
N PRO A 241 17.14 3.89 10.38
CA PRO A 241 17.28 2.48 10.05
C PRO A 241 17.22 2.19 8.54
N PHE A 242 16.39 2.93 7.79
CA PHE A 242 16.30 2.80 6.34
C PHE A 242 17.55 3.31 5.62
N ARG A 243 18.10 4.44 6.06
CA ARG A 243 19.28 5.03 5.42
C ARG A 243 20.58 4.31 5.79
N GLU A 244 20.73 3.94 7.04
CA GLU A 244 21.91 3.23 7.56
C GLU A 244 21.90 1.75 7.19
N GLY A 245 20.73 1.09 7.21
CA GLY A 245 20.60 -0.34 6.97
C GLY A 245 20.55 -0.74 5.49
N LEU A 246 20.34 0.21 4.56
CA LEU A 246 20.22 -0.04 3.13
C LEU A 246 21.22 0.80 2.32
N THR A 247 21.89 0.16 1.39
CA THR A 247 22.84 0.80 0.45
C THR A 247 22.43 0.58 -0.99
N GLY A 248 23.10 1.25 -1.94
CA GLY A 248 22.85 1.10 -3.38
C GLY A 248 21.43 1.44 -3.79
N LYS A 249 20.81 2.43 -3.14
CA LYS A 249 19.43 2.83 -3.39
C LYS A 249 19.26 3.44 -4.78
N VAL A 250 18.41 2.82 -5.61
CA VAL A 250 18.03 3.30 -6.94
C VAL A 250 16.53 3.50 -6.96
N PHE A 251 16.09 4.73 -7.19
CA PHE A 251 14.67 5.05 -7.38
C PHE A 251 14.25 4.73 -8.81
N ASN A 252 13.26 3.85 -8.97
CA ASN A 252 12.80 3.33 -10.26
C ASN A 252 11.54 4.05 -10.78
N GLY A 253 10.95 4.93 -9.98
CA GLY A 253 9.75 5.68 -10.36
C GLY A 253 8.44 5.06 -9.87
N HIS A 254 7.35 5.55 -10.43
CA HIS A 254 5.99 5.16 -10.08
C HIS A 254 5.23 4.65 -11.32
N ILE A 255 4.33 3.69 -11.11
CA ILE A 255 3.33 3.26 -12.10
C ILE A 255 2.18 4.27 -12.15
N CYS A 256 1.76 4.74 -10.97
CA CYS A 256 0.67 5.67 -10.81
C CYS A 256 1.06 6.74 -9.79
N ARG A 257 0.75 8.01 -10.08
CA ARG A 257 0.96 9.14 -9.17
C ARG A 257 0.00 10.27 -9.50
N PHE A 258 -0.89 10.62 -8.56
CA PHE A 258 -1.86 11.70 -8.74
C PHE A 258 -2.29 12.28 -7.39
N ALA A 259 -2.99 13.42 -7.45
CA ALA A 259 -3.64 14.03 -6.30
C ALA A 259 -5.11 14.34 -6.60
N GLU A 260 -5.91 14.39 -5.55
CA GLU A 260 -7.25 14.95 -5.54
C GLU A 260 -7.47 15.76 -4.26
N ASP A 261 -7.76 17.06 -4.44
CA ASP A 261 -7.86 18.04 -3.36
C ASP A 261 -6.61 17.99 -2.44
N GLU A 262 -6.77 17.72 -1.15
CA GLU A 262 -5.70 17.65 -0.14
C GLU A 262 -5.02 16.27 -0.06
N PHE A 263 -5.42 15.31 -0.87
CA PHE A 263 -4.83 13.97 -0.87
C PHE A 263 -4.00 13.71 -2.10
N ALA A 264 -2.87 13.00 -1.93
CA ALA A 264 -2.07 12.50 -3.03
C ALA A 264 -1.68 11.05 -2.80
N CYS A 265 -1.43 10.31 -3.87
CA CYS A 265 -1.00 8.93 -3.77
C CYS A 265 -0.09 8.51 -4.91
N PHE A 266 0.69 7.48 -4.66
CA PHE A 266 1.43 6.76 -5.69
C PHE A 266 1.69 5.31 -5.31
N PHE A 267 2.00 4.50 -6.32
CA PHE A 267 2.66 3.22 -6.15
C PHE A 267 3.69 2.97 -7.24
N GLY A 268 4.71 2.19 -6.93
CA GLY A 268 5.75 1.76 -7.87
C GLY A 268 5.91 0.25 -7.92
N TRP A 269 6.50 -0.23 -9.01
CA TRP A 269 6.59 -1.66 -9.28
C TRP A 269 7.87 -2.03 -10.05
N PRO A 270 9.04 -2.02 -9.35
CA PRO A 270 9.26 -1.51 -8.00
C PRO A 270 9.44 0.01 -7.95
N ASN A 271 9.27 0.62 -6.76
CA ASN A 271 9.67 2.01 -6.53
C ASN A 271 11.18 2.16 -6.38
N LEU A 272 11.77 1.22 -5.66
CA LEU A 272 13.13 1.31 -5.16
C LEU A 272 13.82 -0.05 -5.27
N THR A 273 15.06 -0.05 -5.72
CA THR A 273 15.99 -1.18 -5.59
C THR A 273 17.05 -0.82 -4.57
N ASN A 274 17.43 -1.73 -3.70
CA ASN A 274 18.43 -1.50 -2.65
C ASN A 274 19.09 -2.80 -2.19
N THR A 275 20.15 -2.68 -1.37
CA THR A 275 20.84 -3.82 -0.76
C THR A 275 20.84 -3.66 0.76
N ALA A 276 20.33 -4.67 1.48
CA ALA A 276 20.35 -4.69 2.94
C ALA A 276 21.75 -5.01 3.46
N ILE A 277 22.31 -4.11 4.27
CA ILE A 277 23.62 -4.26 4.92
C ILE A 277 23.51 -4.53 6.42
N GLY A 278 22.31 -4.43 6.99
CA GLY A 278 21.97 -4.77 8.37
C GLY A 278 21.31 -3.63 9.12
N GLY A 279 20.43 -3.97 10.06
CA GLY A 279 19.71 -3.01 10.93
C GLY A 279 18.32 -2.65 10.47
N PHE A 280 18.03 -2.59 9.17
CA PHE A 280 16.67 -2.35 8.69
C PHE A 280 15.75 -3.53 9.08
N LEU A 281 14.58 -3.23 9.63
CA LEU A 281 13.64 -4.20 10.24
C LEU A 281 14.27 -5.03 11.39
N GLY A 282 15.39 -4.59 11.99
CA GLY A 282 16.11 -5.35 13.00
C GLY A 282 16.79 -6.62 12.47
N LEU A 283 16.90 -6.78 11.15
CA LEU A 283 17.46 -7.96 10.50
C LEU A 283 18.94 -7.76 10.16
N PRO A 284 19.73 -8.85 10.08
CA PRO A 284 21.08 -8.81 9.53
C PRO A 284 21.04 -8.46 8.03
N GLY A 285 22.17 -7.99 7.50
CA GLY A 285 22.32 -7.74 6.08
C GLY A 285 22.39 -9.03 5.27
N ALA A 286 21.66 -9.10 4.16
CA ALA A 286 21.76 -10.20 3.21
C ALA A 286 22.81 -9.93 2.12
N ASN A 287 23.24 -8.69 1.96
CA ASN A 287 24.16 -8.23 0.91
C ASN A 287 23.69 -8.59 -0.52
N THR A 288 22.37 -8.73 -0.68
CA THR A 288 21.70 -9.05 -1.93
C THR A 288 20.83 -7.88 -2.34
N SER A 289 20.93 -7.48 -3.62
CA SER A 289 20.05 -6.45 -4.17
C SER A 289 18.61 -6.96 -4.26
N ALA A 290 17.67 -6.15 -3.83
CA ALA A 290 16.25 -6.50 -3.79
C ALA A 290 15.37 -5.29 -4.13
N ASP A 291 14.25 -5.57 -4.75
CA ASP A 291 13.25 -4.59 -5.17
C ASP A 291 12.17 -4.40 -4.11
N MET A 292 11.83 -3.13 -3.83
CA MET A 292 10.72 -2.76 -2.97
C MET A 292 9.56 -2.23 -3.80
N ARG A 293 8.38 -2.80 -3.61
CA ARG A 293 7.09 -2.32 -4.13
C ARG A 293 6.39 -1.57 -3.01
N VAL A 294 6.07 -0.32 -3.24
CA VAL A 294 5.58 0.59 -2.17
C VAL A 294 4.34 1.34 -2.64
N VAL A 295 3.43 1.57 -1.72
CA VAL A 295 2.33 2.53 -1.81
C VAL A 295 2.56 3.61 -0.77
N ASP A 296 2.35 4.84 -1.18
CA ASP A 296 2.26 6.01 -0.30
C ASP A 296 0.97 6.77 -0.59
N VAL A 297 0.26 7.13 0.48
CA VAL A 297 -0.89 8.02 0.44
C VAL A 297 -0.65 9.16 1.42
N TYR A 298 -0.81 10.38 0.96
CA TYR A 298 -0.50 11.61 1.72
C TYR A 298 -1.75 12.43 1.95
N HIS A 299 -1.80 13.10 3.08
CA HIS A 299 -2.76 14.13 3.40
C HIS A 299 -2.03 15.45 3.69
N ARG A 300 -2.49 16.53 3.08
CA ARG A 300 -1.99 17.89 3.23
C ARG A 300 -2.98 18.74 4.04
N GLU A 301 -2.47 19.50 4.97
CA GLU A 301 -3.19 20.62 5.60
C GLU A 301 -2.38 21.91 5.37
N GLY A 302 -2.99 22.92 4.77
CA GLY A 302 -2.29 24.16 4.41
C GLY A 302 -1.13 23.91 3.43
N ASP A 303 0.09 24.25 3.86
CA ASP A 303 1.34 24.09 3.08
C ASP A 303 2.20 22.91 3.55
N LYS A 304 1.65 21.98 4.36
CA LYS A 304 2.38 20.83 4.94
C LYS A 304 1.65 19.51 4.73
N LEU A 305 2.45 18.45 4.55
CA LEU A 305 1.99 17.07 4.67
C LEU A 305 1.86 16.74 6.16
N VAL A 306 0.70 16.24 6.57
CA VAL A 306 0.38 15.99 7.99
C VAL A 306 0.20 14.51 8.32
N GLU A 307 -0.24 13.71 7.34
CA GLU A 307 -0.44 12.27 7.49
C GLU A 307 0.08 11.54 6.26
N ASN A 308 0.66 10.36 6.48
CA ASN A 308 1.09 9.47 5.39
C ASN A 308 0.80 8.01 5.75
N TRP A 309 0.15 7.30 4.87
CA TRP A 309 -0.12 5.86 4.96
C TRP A 309 0.73 5.12 3.97
N VAL A 310 1.54 4.18 4.46
CA VAL A 310 2.50 3.43 3.64
C VAL A 310 2.27 1.94 3.74
N ILE A 311 2.25 1.25 2.60
CA ILE A 311 2.31 -0.21 2.53
C ILE A 311 3.55 -0.58 1.70
N ILE A 312 4.40 -1.42 2.26
CA ILE A 312 5.58 -1.97 1.57
C ILE A 312 5.36 -3.48 1.42
N ASP A 313 5.60 -4.01 0.22
CA ASP A 313 5.62 -5.46 -0.01
C ASP A 313 6.89 -6.08 0.61
N ILE A 314 6.93 -6.04 1.96
CA ILE A 314 8.04 -6.59 2.75
C ILE A 314 8.23 -8.08 2.49
N PRO A 315 7.17 -8.93 2.37
CA PRO A 315 7.34 -10.34 2.02
C PRO A 315 8.09 -10.56 0.70
N TYR A 316 7.80 -9.76 -0.34
CA TYR A 316 8.50 -9.82 -1.61
C TYR A 316 9.98 -9.42 -1.49
N TRP A 317 10.25 -8.32 -0.80
CA TRP A 317 11.60 -7.81 -0.58
C TRP A 317 12.47 -8.80 0.21
N LEU A 318 11.93 -9.43 1.26
CA LEU A 318 12.62 -10.44 2.06
C LEU A 318 12.86 -11.73 1.27
N LYS A 319 11.89 -12.16 0.46
CA LYS A 319 12.02 -13.38 -0.35
C LYS A 319 13.19 -13.29 -1.34
N GLN A 320 13.42 -12.14 -1.97
CA GLN A 320 14.55 -11.91 -2.87
C GLN A 320 15.89 -12.05 -2.13
N GLN A 321 15.91 -11.84 -0.82
CA GLN A 321 17.06 -11.96 0.04
C GLN A 321 17.19 -13.36 0.70
N GLY A 322 16.36 -14.32 0.28
CA GLY A 322 16.38 -15.70 0.78
C GLY A 322 15.52 -15.96 2.03
N LEU A 323 14.74 -14.97 2.50
CA LEU A 323 13.84 -15.12 3.64
C LEU A 323 12.37 -15.12 3.18
N ASP A 324 11.85 -16.28 2.78
CA ASP A 324 10.43 -16.45 2.46
C ASP A 324 9.62 -16.67 3.74
N ILE A 325 9.08 -15.59 4.30
CA ILE A 325 8.33 -15.61 5.57
C ILE A 325 7.01 -16.37 5.48
N LEU A 326 6.35 -16.39 4.30
CA LEU A 326 5.11 -17.15 4.11
C LEU A 326 5.41 -18.67 4.11
N LYS A 327 6.40 -19.10 3.35
CA LYS A 327 6.83 -20.52 3.34
C LYS A 327 7.29 -20.96 4.72
N ARG A 328 8.07 -20.14 5.43
CA ARG A 328 8.50 -20.42 6.80
C ARG A 328 7.30 -20.60 7.74
N THR A 329 6.30 -19.71 7.64
CA THR A 329 5.09 -19.79 8.46
C THR A 329 4.32 -21.08 8.18
N GLN A 330 4.15 -21.44 6.91
CA GLN A 330 3.51 -22.71 6.53
C GLN A 330 4.25 -23.92 7.14
N SER A 331 5.58 -23.93 7.09
CA SER A 331 6.40 -25.02 7.65
C SER A 331 6.27 -25.10 9.20
N ILE A 332 6.03 -23.99 9.88
CA ILE A 332 5.81 -23.96 11.33
C ILE A 332 4.38 -24.43 11.66
N ALA A 333 3.40 -23.96 10.90
CA ALA A 333 1.99 -24.32 11.11
C ALA A 333 1.67 -25.77 10.74
N ASN A 334 2.37 -26.31 9.74
CA ASN A 334 2.18 -27.68 9.22
C ASN A 334 3.53 -28.43 9.10
N PRO A 335 4.14 -28.85 10.21
CA PRO A 335 5.51 -29.40 10.22
C PRO A 335 5.67 -30.76 9.52
N GLY A 336 4.63 -31.31 8.95
CA GLY A 336 4.64 -32.59 8.22
C GLY A 336 4.08 -32.51 6.80
N ALA A 337 3.85 -31.30 6.27
CA ALA A 337 3.32 -31.11 4.92
C ALA A 337 4.44 -30.98 3.87
#